data_e0e98b1a764cc79ce6efa5d004c38e16
#
_entry.id   e0e98b1a764cc79ce6efa5d004c38e16
#
_cell.length_a   1.000
_cell.length_b   1.000
_cell.length_c   1.000
_cell.angle_alpha   90.00
_cell.angle_beta   90.00
_cell.angle_gamma   90.00
#
_symmetry.space_group_name_H-M   'P 1'
#
loop_
_entity.id
_entity.type
_entity.pdbx_description
1 polymer ?
#
loop_
_entity_poly.entity_id
_entity_poly.type
_entity_poly.pdbx_seq_one_letter_code
_entity_poly.pdbx_strand_id
1 'polypeptide(L)'
;MVRYTLHVAKEEIKVMAKIELVKQQRESNTFSRGRTIYFVLTGIAVAAAIVFNYSRYAVTICAALAAGCLYTAVYGWKRQFLRTREQHIRRTIMRTPDLPREYVFTEEQIEIISERTSGSLQWNTIEGFGQIKHYLYLLCSNNSLLLVDENRLSGEEREELCKMLKKHRIPEFKA
;
A
#
# COMPACT_ATOMS: atom_id res chain seq x y z
N MET A 1 14.04 -3.43 24.47
CA MET A 1 12.58 -3.61 24.41
C MET A 1 11.94 -2.30 23.97
N VAL A 2 11.31 -2.27 22.81
CA VAL A 2 10.72 -1.06 22.24
C VAL A 2 9.20 -1.14 22.31
N ARG A 3 8.56 -0.09 22.84
CA ARG A 3 7.09 0.01 22.91
C ARG A 3 6.60 1.11 21.99
N TYR A 4 5.60 0.83 21.19
CA TYR A 4 5.02 1.77 20.26
C TYR A 4 3.50 1.67 20.23
N THR A 5 2.82 2.80 20.44
CA THR A 5 1.35 2.85 20.34
C THR A 5 0.93 3.42 18.99
N LEU A 6 0.25 2.61 18.20
CA LEU A 6 -0.29 3.02 16.91
C LEU A 6 -1.57 3.84 17.10
N HIS A 7 -1.51 5.11 16.75
CA HIS A 7 -2.70 5.97 16.59
C HIS A 7 -2.96 6.13 15.10
N VAL A 8 -4.12 5.67 14.64
CA VAL A 8 -4.44 5.75 13.21
C VAL A 8 -5.08 7.09 12.89
N ALA A 9 -4.27 8.03 12.41
CA ALA A 9 -4.71 9.28 11.86
C ALA A 9 -4.86 9.22 10.33
N LYS A 10 -5.24 10.32 9.71
CA LYS A 10 -5.46 10.41 8.25
C LYS A 10 -4.17 10.19 7.45
N GLU A 11 -3.02 10.52 8.02
CA GLU A 11 -1.73 10.34 7.35
C GLU A 11 -1.30 8.88 7.32
N GLU A 12 -1.45 8.15 8.41
CA GLU A 12 -1.16 6.72 8.49
C GLU A 12 -2.01 5.92 7.49
N ILE A 13 -3.29 6.27 7.32
CA ILE A 13 -4.15 5.63 6.31
C ILE A 13 -3.59 5.82 4.90
N LYS A 14 -3.10 7.02 4.57
CA LYS A 14 -2.48 7.28 3.26
C LYS A 14 -1.19 6.50 3.07
N VAL A 15 -0.39 6.37 4.13
CA VAL A 15 0.85 5.58 4.09
C VAL A 15 0.53 4.10 3.92
N MET A 16 -0.42 3.56 4.66
CA MET A 16 -0.89 2.17 4.49
C MET A 16 -1.36 1.89 3.05
N ALA A 17 -2.14 2.79 2.46
CA ALA A 17 -2.57 2.65 1.07
C ALA A 17 -1.39 2.66 0.07
N LYS A 18 -0.34 3.43 0.35
CA LYS A 18 0.90 3.43 -0.46
C LYS A 18 1.68 2.13 -0.31
N ILE A 19 1.78 1.61 0.91
CA ILE A 19 2.46 0.33 1.17
C ILE A 19 1.75 -0.79 0.42
N GLU A 20 0.41 -0.83 0.46
CA GLU A 20 -0.37 -1.80 -0.32
C GLU A 20 -0.15 -1.65 -1.83
N LEU A 21 0.01 -0.42 -2.34
CA LEU A 21 0.36 -0.20 -3.73
C LEU A 21 1.73 -0.81 -4.07
N VAL A 22 2.74 -0.55 -3.24
CA VAL A 22 4.10 -1.11 -3.43
C VAL A 22 4.06 -2.64 -3.38
N LYS A 23 3.34 -3.21 -2.41
CA LYS A 23 3.14 -4.66 -2.31
C LYS A 23 2.51 -5.23 -3.59
N GLN A 24 1.43 -4.62 -4.07
CA GLN A 24 0.73 -5.07 -5.27
C GLN A 24 1.56 -4.90 -6.55
N GLN A 25 2.41 -3.87 -6.63
CA GLN A 25 3.36 -3.72 -7.73
C GLN A 25 4.40 -4.85 -7.76
N ARG A 26 4.78 -5.37 -6.59
CA ARG A 26 5.72 -6.48 -6.45
C ARG A 26 5.09 -7.82 -6.80
N GLU A 27 3.85 -8.05 -6.41
CA GLU A 27 3.06 -9.24 -6.76
C GLU A 27 2.56 -9.26 -8.21
N SER A 28 2.89 -8.22 -8.97
CA SER A 28 2.90 -7.98 -10.43
C SER A 28 1.66 -8.25 -11.29
N ASN A 29 0.80 -9.19 -11.02
CA ASN A 29 -0.24 -9.60 -11.98
C ASN A 29 -1.52 -8.74 -11.98
N THR A 30 -1.95 -8.24 -10.84
CA THR A 30 -3.23 -7.50 -10.72
C THR A 30 -3.10 -6.05 -11.19
N PHE A 31 -1.95 -5.43 -10.93
CA PHE A 31 -1.65 -4.07 -11.37
C PHE A 31 -1.54 -3.98 -12.90
N SER A 32 -0.96 -5.01 -13.52
CA SER A 32 -0.88 -5.15 -14.97
C SER A 32 -2.26 -5.27 -15.61
N ARG A 33 -3.16 -6.10 -15.07
CA ARG A 33 -4.50 -6.34 -15.64
C ARG A 33 -5.35 -5.07 -15.74
N GLY A 34 -5.36 -4.24 -14.71
CA GLY A 34 -6.14 -2.99 -14.73
C GLY A 34 -5.65 -2.01 -15.82
N ARG A 35 -4.34 -1.88 -15.99
CA ARG A 35 -3.76 -1.06 -17.06
C ARG A 35 -4.05 -1.66 -18.44
N THR A 36 -3.96 -2.97 -18.59
CA THR A 36 -4.21 -3.67 -19.85
C THR A 36 -5.60 -3.38 -20.39
N ILE A 37 -6.63 -3.33 -19.52
CA ILE A 37 -8.00 -2.99 -19.93
C ILE A 37 -8.04 -1.62 -20.63
N TYR A 38 -7.42 -0.60 -20.06
CA TYR A 38 -7.40 0.74 -20.67
C TYR A 38 -6.60 0.79 -21.97
N PHE A 39 -5.52 0.02 -22.09
CA PHE A 39 -4.78 -0.10 -23.37
C PHE A 39 -5.62 -0.79 -24.45
N VAL A 40 -6.37 -1.84 -24.08
CA VAL A 40 -7.29 -2.52 -25.01
C VAL A 40 -8.39 -1.57 -25.46
N LEU A 41 -9.01 -0.82 -24.53
CA LEU A 41 -10.03 0.18 -24.88
C LEU A 41 -9.47 1.29 -25.79
N THR A 42 -8.22 1.72 -25.55
CA THR A 42 -7.53 2.66 -26.45
C THR A 42 -7.38 2.07 -27.86
N GLY A 43 -6.95 0.81 -27.97
CA GLY A 43 -6.82 0.12 -29.25
C GLY A 43 -8.16 0.02 -29.99
N ILE A 44 -9.24 -0.32 -29.27
CA ILE A 44 -10.59 -0.38 -29.84
C ILE A 44 -11.04 1.00 -30.35
N ALA A 45 -10.82 2.07 -29.58
CA ALA A 45 -11.18 3.42 -29.97
C ALA A 45 -10.40 3.89 -31.20
N VAL A 46 -9.11 3.54 -31.31
CA VAL A 46 -8.29 3.84 -32.50
C VAL A 46 -8.79 3.06 -33.73
N ALA A 47 -9.07 1.76 -33.56
CA ALA A 47 -9.62 0.94 -34.64
C ALA A 47 -10.97 1.48 -35.13
N ALA A 48 -11.85 1.89 -34.20
CA ALA A 48 -13.13 2.52 -34.55
C ALA A 48 -12.93 3.83 -35.32
N ALA A 49 -11.95 4.66 -34.95
CA ALA A 49 -11.62 5.89 -35.69
C ALA A 49 -11.22 5.62 -37.13
N ILE A 50 -10.48 4.53 -37.39
CA ILE A 50 -10.08 4.12 -38.75
C ILE A 50 -11.29 3.65 -39.56
N VAL A 51 -12.16 2.82 -38.97
CA VAL A 51 -13.35 2.28 -39.63
C VAL A 51 -14.35 3.38 -39.94
N PHE A 52 -14.57 4.33 -39.04
CA PHE A 52 -15.54 5.43 -39.19
C PHE A 52 -14.92 6.70 -39.78
N ASN A 53 -13.84 6.59 -40.53
CA ASN A 53 -13.07 7.73 -41.09
C ASN A 53 -13.90 8.61 -42.07
N TYR A 54 -15.07 8.18 -42.50
CA TYR A 54 -15.96 8.98 -43.35
C TYR A 54 -16.63 10.16 -42.63
N SER A 55 -16.63 10.18 -41.29
CA SER A 55 -17.19 11.27 -40.49
C SER A 55 -16.16 11.94 -39.61
N ARG A 56 -15.86 13.22 -39.85
CA ARG A 56 -14.94 14.01 -39.04
C ARG A 56 -15.31 14.03 -37.56
N TYR A 57 -16.63 14.09 -37.26
CA TYR A 57 -17.16 14.07 -35.89
C TYR A 57 -16.87 12.73 -35.20
N ALA A 58 -17.08 11.61 -35.90
CA ALA A 58 -16.83 10.28 -35.38
C ALA A 58 -15.33 10.10 -35.05
N VAL A 59 -14.44 10.52 -35.94
CA VAL A 59 -13.01 10.47 -35.72
C VAL A 59 -12.60 11.31 -34.51
N THR A 60 -13.14 12.51 -34.38
CA THR A 60 -12.81 13.39 -33.22
C THR A 60 -13.25 12.78 -31.90
N ILE A 61 -14.45 12.19 -31.83
CA ILE A 61 -14.96 11.52 -30.64
C ILE A 61 -14.08 10.31 -30.28
N CYS A 62 -13.74 9.46 -31.25
CA CYS A 62 -12.89 8.30 -31.05
C CYS A 62 -11.48 8.70 -30.58
N ALA A 63 -10.91 9.76 -31.15
CA ALA A 63 -9.60 10.28 -30.74
C ALA A 63 -9.63 10.83 -29.30
N ALA A 64 -10.68 11.55 -28.90
CA ALA A 64 -10.88 12.03 -27.55
C ALA A 64 -11.01 10.87 -26.54
N LEU A 65 -11.77 9.82 -26.89
CA LEU A 65 -11.91 8.62 -26.06
C LEU A 65 -10.57 7.87 -25.95
N ALA A 66 -9.83 7.70 -27.03
CA ALA A 66 -8.52 7.07 -27.01
C ALA A 66 -7.54 7.84 -26.13
N ALA A 67 -7.48 9.16 -26.23
CA ALA A 67 -6.64 10.02 -25.40
C ALA A 67 -7.03 9.94 -23.90
N GLY A 68 -8.33 9.93 -23.59
CA GLY A 68 -8.84 9.77 -22.23
C GLY A 68 -8.47 8.42 -21.61
N CYS A 69 -8.65 7.33 -22.37
CA CYS A 69 -8.27 5.98 -21.93
C CYS A 69 -6.76 5.88 -21.71
N LEU A 70 -5.94 6.42 -22.62
CA LEU A 70 -4.50 6.43 -22.51
C LEU A 70 -4.02 7.23 -21.29
N TYR A 71 -4.58 8.43 -21.07
CA TYR A 71 -4.31 9.24 -19.89
C TYR A 71 -4.65 8.48 -18.60
N THR A 72 -5.79 7.81 -18.56
CA THR A 72 -6.21 7.01 -17.40
C THR A 72 -5.29 5.81 -17.18
N ALA A 73 -4.86 5.13 -18.24
CA ALA A 73 -3.92 4.02 -18.16
C ALA A 73 -2.56 4.42 -17.57
N VAL A 74 -2.09 5.62 -17.92
CA VAL A 74 -0.75 6.08 -17.51
C VAL A 74 -0.76 6.78 -16.16
N TYR A 75 -1.71 7.69 -15.95
CA TYR A 75 -1.70 8.59 -14.79
C TYR A 75 -2.87 8.37 -13.83
N GLY A 76 -4.06 8.06 -14.34
CA GLY A 76 -5.30 7.99 -13.57
C GLY A 76 -5.37 6.76 -12.67
N TRP A 77 -4.87 5.62 -13.15
CA TRP A 77 -4.95 4.34 -12.45
C TRP A 77 -4.35 4.37 -11.04
N LYS A 78 -3.13 4.89 -10.90
CA LYS A 78 -2.44 4.98 -9.62
C LYS A 78 -3.22 5.84 -8.62
N ARG A 79 -3.76 6.97 -9.08
CA ARG A 79 -4.53 7.90 -8.24
C ARG A 79 -5.87 7.30 -7.81
N GLN A 80 -6.56 6.61 -8.72
CA GLN A 80 -7.82 5.94 -8.44
C GLN A 80 -7.61 4.78 -7.46
N PHE A 81 -6.58 3.96 -7.68
CA PHE A 81 -6.22 2.88 -6.77
C PHE A 81 -5.99 3.39 -5.34
N LEU A 82 -5.15 4.41 -5.18
CA LEU A 82 -4.85 4.98 -3.86
C LEU A 82 -6.12 5.49 -3.17
N ARG A 83 -7.00 6.21 -3.88
CA ARG A 83 -8.26 6.70 -3.32
C ARG A 83 -9.18 5.58 -2.85
N THR A 84 -9.34 4.54 -3.68
CA THR A 84 -10.18 3.39 -3.34
C THR A 84 -9.63 2.64 -2.14
N ARG A 85 -8.31 2.46 -2.07
CA ARG A 85 -7.64 1.81 -0.93
C ARG A 85 -7.72 2.64 0.35
N GLU A 86 -7.48 3.94 0.29
CA GLU A 86 -7.67 4.83 1.44
C GLU A 86 -9.10 4.71 2.01
N GLN A 87 -10.11 4.70 1.14
CA GLN A 87 -11.51 4.54 1.56
C GLN A 87 -11.77 3.17 2.18
N HIS A 88 -11.20 2.10 1.61
CA HIS A 88 -11.34 0.75 2.14
C HIS A 88 -10.70 0.62 3.52
N ILE A 89 -9.45 1.03 3.66
CA ILE A 89 -8.72 1.02 4.93
C ILE A 89 -9.48 1.84 5.99
N ARG A 90 -9.93 3.04 5.62
CA ARG A 90 -10.72 3.88 6.52
C ARG A 90 -12.00 3.20 7.01
N ARG A 91 -12.74 2.53 6.10
CA ARG A 91 -13.95 1.79 6.49
C ARG A 91 -13.64 0.61 7.38
N THR A 92 -12.56 -0.11 7.12
CA THR A 92 -12.13 -1.25 7.94
C THR A 92 -11.74 -0.78 9.33
N ILE A 93 -10.92 0.27 9.44
CA ILE A 93 -10.50 0.83 10.73
C ILE A 93 -11.70 1.34 11.53
N MET A 94 -12.65 2.04 10.89
CA MET A 94 -13.86 2.52 11.58
C MET A 94 -14.77 1.40 12.08
N ARG A 95 -14.69 0.21 11.48
CA ARG A 95 -15.47 -0.97 11.89
C ARG A 95 -14.77 -1.82 12.94
N THR A 96 -13.47 -1.62 13.12
CA THR A 96 -12.68 -2.40 14.09
C THR A 96 -12.47 -1.55 15.33
N PRO A 97 -13.17 -1.84 16.44
CA PRO A 97 -13.10 -1.05 17.68
C PRO A 97 -11.79 -1.25 18.47
N ASP A 98 -10.82 -1.99 17.92
CA ASP A 98 -9.56 -2.39 18.57
C ASP A 98 -8.41 -1.39 18.36
N LEU A 99 -8.67 -0.11 18.41
CA LEU A 99 -7.65 0.93 18.37
C LEU A 99 -7.75 1.80 19.62
N PRO A 100 -6.63 2.18 20.25
CA PRO A 100 -5.23 2.08 19.82
C PRO A 100 -4.63 0.68 20.01
N ARG A 101 -3.64 0.33 19.17
CA ARG A 101 -2.85 -0.90 19.31
C ARG A 101 -1.45 -0.57 19.81
N GLU A 102 -1.02 -1.27 20.83
CA GLU A 102 0.35 -1.19 21.31
C GLU A 102 1.18 -2.33 20.72
N TYR A 103 2.32 -2.01 20.16
CA TYR A 103 3.32 -2.98 19.68
C TYR A 103 4.48 -2.99 20.66
N VAL A 104 4.81 -4.16 21.17
CA VAL A 104 5.95 -4.36 22.06
C VAL A 104 6.96 -5.25 21.32
N PHE A 105 8.04 -4.64 20.86
CA PHE A 105 9.12 -5.34 20.18
C PHE A 105 10.12 -5.87 21.22
N THR A 106 10.22 -7.19 21.32
CA THR A 106 11.19 -7.89 22.17
C THR A 106 12.20 -8.62 21.29
N GLU A 107 13.24 -9.17 21.87
CA GLU A 107 14.22 -9.97 21.11
C GLU A 107 13.65 -11.28 20.57
N GLU A 108 12.61 -11.82 21.19
CA GLU A 108 12.03 -13.11 20.85
C GLU A 108 10.80 -12.98 19.92
N GLN A 109 9.96 -11.98 20.17
CA GLN A 109 8.68 -11.82 19.49
C GLN A 109 8.19 -10.37 19.47
N ILE A 110 7.18 -10.11 18.68
CA ILE A 110 6.45 -8.84 18.66
C ILE A 110 5.08 -9.10 19.28
N GLU A 111 4.79 -8.44 20.38
CA GLU A 111 3.47 -8.52 21.01
C GLU A 111 2.58 -7.39 20.48
N ILE A 112 1.33 -7.72 20.21
CA ILE A 112 0.31 -6.78 19.76
C ILE A 112 -0.75 -6.77 20.83
N ILE A 113 -0.88 -5.65 21.51
CA ILE A 113 -1.81 -5.47 22.62
C ILE A 113 -2.86 -4.45 22.18
N SER A 114 -4.13 -4.81 22.29
CA SER A 114 -5.27 -3.90 22.12
C SER A 114 -6.22 -4.05 23.31
N GLU A 115 -7.21 -3.17 23.41
CA GLU A 115 -8.18 -3.20 24.55
C GLU A 115 -8.91 -4.54 24.69
N ARG A 116 -9.07 -5.29 23.57
CA ARG A 116 -9.88 -6.53 23.56
C ARG A 116 -9.10 -7.77 23.21
N THR A 117 -7.96 -7.63 22.57
CA THR A 117 -7.19 -8.76 22.06
C THR A 117 -5.70 -8.56 22.35
N SER A 118 -5.05 -9.63 22.72
CA SER A 118 -3.59 -9.71 22.76
C SER A 118 -3.13 -10.84 21.84
N GLY A 119 -2.08 -10.61 21.11
CA GLY A 119 -1.47 -11.60 20.22
C GLY A 119 0.02 -11.42 20.16
N SER A 120 0.74 -12.46 19.73
CA SER A 120 2.17 -12.38 19.48
C SER A 120 2.49 -12.79 18.05
N LEU A 121 3.47 -12.14 17.47
CA LEU A 121 4.05 -12.46 16.17
C LEU A 121 5.51 -12.80 16.36
N GLN A 122 5.92 -13.92 15.82
CA GLN A 122 7.33 -14.29 15.81
C GLN A 122 8.07 -13.57 14.69
N TRP A 123 9.35 -13.25 14.89
CA TRP A 123 10.16 -12.56 13.89
C TRP A 123 10.28 -13.33 12.55
N ASN A 124 10.20 -14.66 12.59
CA ASN A 124 10.22 -15.51 11.39
C ASN A 124 8.96 -15.35 10.50
N THR A 125 7.89 -14.76 11.02
CA THR A 125 6.68 -14.46 10.23
C THR A 125 6.77 -13.13 9.49
N ILE A 126 7.83 -12.34 9.71
CA ILE A 126 8.07 -11.09 9.00
C ILE A 126 8.76 -11.39 7.66
N GLU A 127 8.08 -11.09 6.57
CA GLU A 127 8.62 -11.26 5.22
C GLU A 127 9.65 -10.20 4.84
N GLY A 128 9.53 -9.02 5.46
CA GLY A 128 10.47 -7.94 5.26
C GLY A 128 9.97 -6.62 5.79
N PHE A 129 10.85 -5.63 5.75
CA PHE A 129 10.54 -4.28 6.17
C PHE A 129 10.91 -3.26 5.10
N GLY A 130 10.33 -2.07 5.20
CA GLY A 130 10.69 -0.96 4.34
C GLY A 130 10.33 0.36 5.00
N GLN A 131 10.76 1.45 4.37
CA GLN A 131 10.52 2.79 4.87
C GLN A 131 9.83 3.65 3.83
N ILE A 132 8.79 4.36 4.24
CA ILE A 132 8.12 5.39 3.44
C ILE A 132 8.08 6.68 4.25
N LYS A 133 8.88 7.68 3.87
CA LYS A 133 9.11 8.91 4.63
C LYS A 133 9.71 8.57 6.01
N HIS A 134 9.00 8.90 7.09
CA HIS A 134 9.34 8.60 8.49
C HIS A 134 8.58 7.40 9.06
N TYR A 135 7.89 6.66 8.21
CA TYR A 135 7.17 5.45 8.62
C TYR A 135 7.97 4.21 8.24
N LEU A 136 8.31 3.41 9.24
CA LEU A 136 8.81 2.06 9.09
C LEU A 136 7.61 1.11 8.99
N TYR A 137 7.61 0.22 8.04
CA TYR A 137 6.58 -0.80 7.93
C TYR A 137 7.19 -2.21 7.87
N LEU A 138 6.48 -3.15 8.51
CA LEU A 138 6.83 -4.57 8.53
C LEU A 138 5.69 -5.34 7.85
N LEU A 139 6.03 -6.14 6.84
CA LEU A 139 5.08 -7.03 6.18
C LEU A 139 5.19 -8.42 6.77
N CYS A 140 4.04 -8.97 7.15
CA CYS A 140 3.96 -10.32 7.71
C CYS A 140 3.37 -11.29 6.69
N SER A 141 3.74 -12.58 6.81
CA SER A 141 3.29 -13.66 5.93
C SER A 141 1.77 -13.87 5.90
N ASN A 142 1.08 -13.48 6.97
CA ASN A 142 -0.38 -13.48 7.06
C ASN A 142 -1.05 -12.25 6.42
N ASN A 143 -0.33 -11.49 5.60
CA ASN A 143 -0.77 -10.23 5.00
C ASN A 143 -1.03 -9.09 5.98
N SER A 144 -0.71 -9.25 7.27
CA SER A 144 -0.79 -8.13 8.20
C SER A 144 0.36 -7.15 8.00
N LEU A 145 0.07 -5.89 8.31
CA LEU A 145 1.00 -4.79 8.21
C LEU A 145 1.17 -4.16 9.59
N LEU A 146 2.40 -4.10 10.07
CA LEU A 146 2.75 -3.29 11.23
C LEU A 146 3.35 -1.97 10.72
N LEU A 147 2.85 -0.86 11.24
CA LEU A 147 3.29 0.48 10.88
C LEU A 147 3.82 1.19 12.12
N VAL A 148 5.02 1.72 12.05
CA VAL A 148 5.70 2.44 13.12
C VAL A 148 6.11 3.81 12.62
N ASP A 149 5.70 4.87 13.29
CA ASP A 149 6.14 6.23 13.02
C ASP A 149 7.46 6.50 13.77
N GLU A 150 8.57 6.58 13.04
CA GLU A 150 9.89 6.79 13.61
C GLU A 150 10.03 8.12 14.38
N ASN A 151 9.20 9.13 14.05
CA ASN A 151 9.22 10.40 14.77
C ASN A 151 8.66 10.29 16.19
N ARG A 152 7.95 9.20 16.50
CA ARG A 152 7.40 8.94 17.84
C ARG A 152 8.30 8.04 18.67
N LEU A 153 9.39 7.53 18.11
CA LEU A 153 10.40 6.77 18.81
C LEU A 153 11.53 7.69 19.25
N SER A 154 12.07 7.41 20.42
CA SER A 154 13.35 8.00 20.83
C SER A 154 14.49 7.49 19.94
N GLY A 155 15.62 8.20 19.93
CA GLY A 155 16.79 7.76 19.17
C GLY A 155 17.27 6.36 19.57
N GLU A 156 17.23 6.06 20.87
CA GLU A 156 17.63 4.77 21.42
C GLU A 156 16.68 3.64 20.99
N GLU A 157 15.36 3.88 21.05
CA GLU A 157 14.35 2.91 20.61
C GLU A 157 14.44 2.61 19.12
N ARG A 158 14.72 3.64 18.31
CA ARG A 158 14.93 3.47 16.87
C ARG A 158 16.16 2.61 16.57
N GLU A 159 17.29 2.87 17.25
CA GLU A 159 18.50 2.07 17.11
C GLU A 159 18.27 0.62 17.56
N GLU A 160 17.57 0.44 18.68
CA GLU A 160 17.24 -0.88 19.20
C GLU A 160 16.36 -1.67 18.23
N LEU A 161 15.33 -1.05 17.65
CA LEU A 161 14.48 -1.66 16.63
C LEU A 161 15.29 -2.05 15.38
N CYS A 162 16.16 -1.17 14.90
CA CYS A 162 17.05 -1.47 13.79
C CYS A 162 18.02 -2.64 14.09
N LYS A 163 18.52 -2.73 15.33
CA LYS A 163 19.37 -3.86 15.77
C LYS A 163 18.57 -5.17 15.76
N MET A 164 17.31 -5.18 16.24
CA MET A 164 16.44 -6.35 16.19
C MET A 164 16.18 -6.82 14.76
N LEU A 165 15.85 -5.90 13.83
CA LEU A 165 15.64 -6.22 12.43
C LEU A 165 16.88 -6.87 11.78
N LYS A 166 18.07 -6.33 12.07
CA LYS A 166 19.34 -6.89 11.58
C LYS A 166 19.65 -8.25 12.22
N LYS A 167 19.43 -8.41 13.53
CA LYS A 167 19.65 -9.66 14.27
C LYS A 167 18.82 -10.80 13.67
N HIS A 168 17.56 -10.54 13.32
CA HIS A 168 16.65 -11.50 12.73
C HIS A 168 16.78 -11.61 11.20
N ARG A 169 17.74 -10.89 10.59
CA ARG A 169 18.01 -10.92 9.14
C ARG A 169 16.79 -10.63 8.28
N ILE A 170 15.90 -9.75 8.75
CA ILE A 170 14.72 -9.36 8.01
C ILE A 170 15.14 -8.60 6.75
N PRO A 171 14.70 -8.99 5.54
CA PRO A 171 15.09 -8.32 4.31
C PRO A 171 14.46 -6.92 4.21
N GLU A 172 15.28 -5.96 3.78
CA GLU A 172 14.80 -4.61 3.51
C GLU A 172 14.20 -4.53 2.09
N PHE A 173 12.99 -4.03 1.99
CA PHE A 173 12.36 -3.74 0.72
C PHE A 173 12.74 -2.34 0.27
N LYS A 174 13.58 -2.23 -0.74
CA LYS A 174 13.83 -0.95 -1.41
C LYS A 174 12.54 -0.52 -2.13
N ALA A 175 12.01 0.64 -1.73
CA ALA A 175 10.82 1.26 -2.33
C ALA A 175 11.13 1.84 -3.73
#